data_7c7271aa2892de454e5537e11a07e741
#
_entry.id   7c7271aa2892de454e5537e11a07e741
#
_cell.length_a   1.000
_cell.length_b   1.000
_cell.length_c   1.000
_cell.angle_alpha   90.00
_cell.angle_beta   90.00
_cell.angle_gamma   90.00
#
_symmetry.space_group_name_H-M   'P 1'
#
loop_
_entity.id
_entity.type
_entity.pdbx_description
1 polymer ?
#
loop_
_entity_poly.entity_id
_entity_poly.type
_entity_poly.pdbx_seq_one_letter_code
_entity_poly.pdbx_strand_id
1 'polypeptide(L)'
;MTPASEILKRCGGPKVVAEWLGLDRSAVQRWAYPSPKGSDEQVPMKHWAALIREAAKRGRVITVAELMPDEVAEIARAQQAA
;
A
#
# COMPACT_ATOMS: atom_id res chain seq x y z
N MET A 1 6.89 -7.25 3.83
CA MET A 1 6.12 -6.07 3.37
C MET A 1 6.88 -5.34 2.29
N THR A 2 6.21 -5.01 1.21
CA THR A 2 6.78 -4.11 0.21
C THR A 2 6.59 -2.68 0.70
N PRO A 3 7.65 -1.85 0.75
CA PRO A 3 7.50 -0.47 1.22
C PRO A 3 6.51 0.33 0.37
N ALA A 4 5.79 1.25 1.01
CA ALA A 4 4.83 2.11 0.31
C ALA A 4 5.48 2.89 -0.83
N SER A 5 6.71 3.37 -0.64
CA SER A 5 7.45 4.07 -1.68
C SER A 5 7.62 3.23 -2.95
N GLU A 6 7.89 1.94 -2.79
CA GLU A 6 8.04 1.00 -3.92
C GLU A 6 6.69 0.78 -4.62
N ILE A 7 5.62 0.59 -3.84
CA ILE A 7 4.28 0.41 -4.38
C ILE A 7 3.84 1.64 -5.16
N LEU A 8 4.07 2.83 -4.61
CA LEU A 8 3.73 4.08 -5.29
C LEU A 8 4.51 4.22 -6.60
N LYS A 9 5.79 3.84 -6.59
CA LYS A 9 6.63 3.88 -7.79
C LYS A 9 6.08 2.97 -8.89
N ARG A 10 5.63 1.75 -8.53
CA ARG A 10 5.02 0.82 -9.49
C ARG A 10 3.74 1.39 -10.11
N CYS A 11 3.01 2.21 -9.36
CA CYS A 11 1.75 2.79 -9.79
C CYS A 11 1.91 4.10 -10.57
N GLY A 12 3.12 4.61 -10.69
CA GLY A 12 3.40 5.84 -11.42
C GLY A 12 3.62 7.06 -10.53
N GLY A 13 3.68 6.89 -9.22
CA GLY A 13 4.00 7.93 -8.25
C GLY A 13 2.83 8.35 -7.39
N PRO A 14 3.10 9.14 -6.33
CA PRO A 14 2.06 9.57 -5.39
C PRO A 14 0.92 10.34 -6.03
N LYS A 15 1.21 11.20 -6.99
CA LYS A 15 0.20 12.01 -7.68
C LYS A 15 -0.80 11.12 -8.41
N VAL A 16 -0.32 10.08 -9.09
CA VAL A 16 -1.18 9.15 -9.84
C VAL A 16 -2.09 8.38 -8.90
N VAL A 17 -1.52 7.85 -7.83
CA VAL A 17 -2.30 7.11 -6.82
C VAL A 17 -3.33 8.02 -6.15
N ALA A 18 -2.95 9.26 -5.84
CA ALA A 18 -3.88 10.24 -5.26
C ALA A 18 -5.09 10.47 -6.17
N GLU A 19 -4.84 10.59 -7.48
CA GLU A 19 -5.92 10.75 -8.46
C GLU A 19 -6.84 9.53 -8.48
N TRP A 20 -6.27 8.31 -8.45
CA TRP A 20 -7.06 7.08 -8.44
C TRP A 20 -7.97 6.97 -7.24
N LEU A 21 -7.50 7.43 -6.06
CA LEU A 21 -8.20 7.25 -4.80
C LEU A 21 -8.99 8.48 -4.34
N GLY A 22 -8.90 9.59 -5.08
CA GLY A 22 -9.56 10.83 -4.70
C GLY A 22 -8.95 11.47 -3.46
N LEU A 23 -7.64 11.36 -3.30
CA LEU A 23 -6.89 11.88 -2.16
C LEU A 23 -5.97 13.01 -2.57
N ASP A 24 -5.47 13.77 -1.59
CA ASP A 24 -4.42 14.74 -1.83
C ASP A 24 -3.09 14.03 -2.04
N ARG A 25 -2.28 14.55 -2.96
CA ARG A 25 -0.94 14.04 -3.21
C ARG A 25 -0.10 13.98 -1.92
N SER A 26 -0.18 15.01 -1.09
CA SER A 26 0.58 15.06 0.16
C SER A 26 0.16 13.95 1.13
N ALA A 27 -1.11 13.59 1.16
CA ALA A 27 -1.59 12.49 1.99
C ALA A 27 -0.96 11.16 1.55
N VAL A 28 -0.90 10.92 0.23
CA VAL A 28 -0.31 9.71 -0.33
C VAL A 28 1.20 9.69 -0.09
N GLN A 29 1.89 10.81 -0.25
CA GLN A 29 3.33 10.89 0.00
C GLN A 29 3.69 10.53 1.45
N ARG A 30 2.82 10.88 2.41
CA ARG A 30 3.06 10.58 3.82
C ARG A 30 3.08 9.09 4.13
N TRP A 31 2.53 8.25 3.27
CA TRP A 31 2.59 6.81 3.49
C TRP A 31 4.03 6.31 3.58
N ALA A 32 4.95 6.95 2.87
CA ALA A 32 6.36 6.60 2.86
C ALA A 32 7.17 7.30 3.97
N TYR A 33 6.57 8.22 4.70
CA TYR A 33 7.27 8.97 5.75
C TYR A 33 7.26 8.20 7.07
N PRO A 34 8.31 8.35 7.89
CA PRO A 34 8.31 7.74 9.21
C PRO A 34 7.28 8.37 10.13
N SER A 35 6.78 7.58 11.08
CA SER A 35 5.89 8.03 12.14
C SER A 35 6.56 9.12 12.99
N PRO A 36 5.83 10.12 13.50
CA PRO A 36 4.37 10.29 13.44
C PRO A 36 3.86 11.05 12.21
N LYS A 37 4.73 11.56 11.36
CA LYS A 37 4.30 12.33 10.18
C LYS A 37 3.65 11.48 9.11
N GLY A 38 4.01 10.21 9.04
CA GLY A 38 3.53 9.30 8.02
C GLY A 38 3.20 7.93 8.56
N SER A 39 3.07 6.97 7.67
CA SER A 39 2.60 5.62 7.96
C SER A 39 3.71 4.57 7.96
N ASP A 40 4.96 4.98 8.16
CA ASP A 40 6.13 4.08 8.23
C ASP A 40 6.25 3.12 7.05
N GLU A 41 6.12 3.65 5.82
CA GLU A 41 6.18 2.85 4.60
C GLU A 41 5.03 1.86 4.46
N GLN A 42 3.90 2.10 5.14
CA GLN A 42 2.72 1.26 5.05
C GLN A 42 1.56 2.01 4.38
N VAL A 43 0.88 1.33 3.47
CA VAL A 43 -0.36 1.85 2.92
C VAL A 43 -1.46 1.60 3.96
N PRO A 44 -2.23 2.61 4.37
CA PRO A 44 -3.32 2.41 5.31
C PRO A 44 -4.32 1.37 4.80
N MET A 45 -4.73 0.45 5.68
CA MET A 45 -5.59 -0.68 5.31
C MET A 45 -6.88 -0.23 4.61
N LYS A 46 -7.45 0.89 5.02
CA LYS A 46 -8.69 1.42 4.43
C LYS A 46 -8.58 1.69 2.93
N HIS A 47 -7.36 1.80 2.41
CA HIS A 47 -7.13 2.07 0.98
C HIS A 47 -6.70 0.84 0.19
N TRP A 48 -6.49 -0.31 0.84
CA TRP A 48 -5.97 -1.49 0.17
C TRP A 48 -6.85 -1.96 -0.98
N ALA A 49 -8.14 -2.15 -0.70
CA ALA A 49 -9.07 -2.67 -1.72
C ALA A 49 -9.15 -1.76 -2.94
N ALA A 50 -9.26 -0.45 -2.71
CA ALA A 50 -9.33 0.52 -3.79
C ALA A 50 -8.03 0.56 -4.60
N LEU A 51 -6.89 0.53 -3.92
CA LEU A 51 -5.58 0.56 -4.57
C LEU A 51 -5.38 -0.68 -5.45
N ILE A 52 -5.66 -1.85 -4.92
CA ILE A 52 -5.52 -3.12 -5.65
C ILE A 52 -6.42 -3.11 -6.88
N ARG A 53 -7.67 -2.70 -6.72
CA ARG A 53 -8.65 -2.64 -7.80
C ARG A 53 -8.25 -1.66 -8.90
N GLU A 54 -7.85 -0.44 -8.53
CA GLU A 54 -7.47 0.59 -9.50
C GLU A 54 -6.18 0.23 -10.21
N ALA A 55 -5.23 -0.38 -9.53
CA ALA A 55 -4.00 -0.88 -10.17
C ALA A 55 -4.31 -2.00 -11.17
N ALA A 56 -5.18 -2.93 -10.80
CA ALA A 56 -5.57 -4.05 -11.67
C ALA A 56 -6.23 -3.56 -12.97
N LYS A 57 -7.05 -2.53 -12.90
CA LYS A 57 -7.68 -1.92 -14.09
C LYS A 57 -6.65 -1.44 -15.12
N ARG A 58 -5.44 -1.14 -14.65
CA ARG A 58 -4.35 -0.61 -15.47
C ARG A 58 -3.25 -1.61 -15.75
N GLY A 59 -3.52 -2.89 -15.47
CA GLY A 59 -2.58 -3.97 -15.71
C GLY A 59 -1.43 -4.05 -14.72
N ARG A 60 -1.57 -3.40 -13.57
CA ARG A 60 -0.56 -3.45 -12.51
C ARG A 60 -1.05 -4.33 -11.37
N VAL A 61 -0.20 -5.23 -10.92
CA VAL A 61 -0.56 -6.18 -9.86
C VAL A 61 0.00 -5.73 -8.52
N ILE A 62 -0.91 -5.44 -7.59
CA ILE A 62 -0.57 -5.16 -6.19
C ILE A 62 -1.35 -6.19 -5.38
N THR A 63 -0.68 -6.91 -4.49
CA THR A 63 -1.30 -7.97 -3.70
C THR A 63 -1.47 -7.56 -2.25
N VAL A 64 -2.42 -8.18 -1.56
CA VAL A 64 -2.63 -7.97 -0.12
C VAL A 64 -1.35 -8.35 0.65
N ALA A 65 -0.68 -9.42 0.24
CA ALA A 65 0.55 -9.87 0.89
C ALA A 65 1.65 -8.80 0.86
N GLU A 66 1.74 -8.03 -0.23
CA GLU A 66 2.72 -6.94 -0.34
C GLU A 66 2.38 -5.76 0.57
N LEU A 67 1.10 -5.55 0.84
CA LEU A 67 0.61 -4.45 1.68
C LEU A 67 0.66 -4.79 3.17
N MET A 68 0.62 -6.07 3.52
CA MET A 68 0.60 -6.51 4.92
C MET A 68 1.94 -6.26 5.60
N PRO A 69 1.94 -5.74 6.84
CA PRO A 69 3.14 -5.72 7.66
C PRO A 69 3.67 -7.14 7.87
N ASP A 70 4.99 -7.30 7.96
CA ASP A 70 5.62 -8.60 8.11
C ASP A 70 5.10 -9.38 9.32
N GLU A 71 4.85 -8.69 10.42
CA GLU A 71 4.32 -9.29 11.65
C GLU A 71 2.96 -9.96 11.39
N VAL A 72 2.08 -9.28 10.66
CA VAL A 72 0.76 -9.81 10.34
C VAL A 72 0.86 -10.98 9.37
N ALA A 73 1.75 -10.87 8.39
CA ALA A 73 1.98 -11.93 7.41
C ALA A 73 2.50 -13.21 8.11
N GLU A 74 3.37 -13.08 9.09
CA GLU A 74 3.87 -14.21 9.87
C GLU A 74 2.76 -14.90 10.67
N ILE A 75 1.89 -14.12 11.29
CA ILE A 75 0.74 -14.67 12.03
C ILE A 75 -0.18 -15.43 11.10
N ALA A 76 -0.49 -14.85 9.94
CA ALA A 76 -1.36 -15.49 8.95
C ALA A 76 -0.77 -16.83 8.46
N ARG A 77 0.54 -16.87 8.21
CA ARG A 77 1.22 -18.11 7.80
C ARG A 77 1.19 -19.16 8.89
N ALA A 78 1.42 -18.75 10.14
CA ALA A 78 1.37 -19.66 11.28
C ALA A 78 -0.02 -20.28 11.46
N GLN A 79 -1.07 -19.49 11.26
CA GLN A 79 -2.44 -19.99 11.33
C GLN A 79 -2.76 -20.97 10.21
N GLN A 80 -2.26 -20.72 9.01
CA GLN A 80 -2.48 -21.61 7.86
C GLN A 80 -1.71 -22.93 8.01
N ALA A 81 -0.57 -22.91 8.70
CA ALA A 81 0.25 -24.09 8.90
C ALA A 81 -0.29 -25.00 10.01
N ALA A 82 -1.20 -24.53 10.82
CA ALA A 82 -1.76 -25.29 11.96
C ALA A 82 -2.90 -26.29 11.50
#